data_1c618429d4b0964d28d60d14e1ba6f0f
#
_entry.id   1c618429d4b0964d28d60d14e1ba6f0f
#
_cell.length_a   1.000
_cell.length_b   1.000
_cell.length_c   1.000
_cell.angle_alpha   90.00
_cell.angle_beta   90.00
_cell.angle_gamma   90.00
#
_symmetry.space_group_name_H-M   'P 1'
#
loop_
_entity.id
_entity.type
_entity.pdbx_description
1 polymer ?
#
loop_
_entity_poly.entity_id
_entity_poly.type
_entity_poly.pdbx_seq_one_letter_code
_entity_poly.pdbx_strand_id
1 'polypeptide(L)'
;LALDKSASGAMTFWGNAYANFTDCNVVSNSLADDSFKVGGAANVTTPCASSAGGANVSAYLTLTECTSVNVHSPPAQDPYSAVPAPPIPSSCSSFPNSGTASPGKFCGGVTIQNTVNLNPGVYVISGGTLKVNASANITGSGVTFYLTNGAHLEMNGNSHFDLTAPTTG
;
A
#
# COMPACT_ATOMS: atom_id res chain seq x y z
N LEU A 1 1.00 -5.18 6.26
CA LEU A 1 -0.13 -6.06 6.60
C LEU A 1 -1.23 -5.90 5.55
N ALA A 2 -1.64 -6.99 4.90
CA ALA A 2 -2.82 -7.06 4.05
C ALA A 2 -3.99 -7.66 4.86
N LEU A 3 -5.09 -6.92 4.96
CA LEU A 3 -6.22 -7.27 5.83
C LEU A 3 -7.35 -8.03 5.11
N ASP A 4 -7.33 -8.09 3.76
CA ASP A 4 -8.33 -8.85 3.01
C ASP A 4 -8.28 -10.33 3.42
N LYS A 5 -9.45 -10.92 3.67
CA LYS A 5 -9.56 -12.29 4.22
C LYS A 5 -9.68 -13.38 3.16
N SER A 6 -9.84 -13.02 1.89
CA SER A 6 -10.19 -13.98 0.83
C SER A 6 -9.50 -13.76 -0.51
N ALA A 7 -8.93 -12.59 -0.74
CA ALA A 7 -8.34 -12.26 -2.03
C ALA A 7 -7.13 -13.12 -2.37
N SER A 8 -7.12 -13.72 -3.57
CA SER A 8 -5.91 -14.26 -4.18
C SER A 8 -4.89 -13.13 -4.33
N GLY A 9 -3.63 -13.38 -3.96
CA GLY A 9 -2.58 -12.38 -4.02
C GLY A 9 -2.84 -11.12 -3.19
N ALA A 10 -3.51 -11.26 -2.03
CA ALA A 10 -3.78 -10.15 -1.13
C ALA A 10 -2.51 -9.35 -0.76
N MET A 11 -1.37 -10.02 -0.72
CA MET A 11 -0.04 -9.43 -0.63
C MET A 11 0.80 -9.90 -1.83
N THR A 12 1.09 -9.01 -2.77
CA THR A 12 1.79 -9.38 -4.00
C THR A 12 2.94 -8.41 -4.29
N PHE A 13 4.12 -8.98 -4.52
CA PHE A 13 5.28 -8.31 -5.07
C PHE A 13 5.60 -8.92 -6.43
N TRP A 14 5.52 -8.13 -7.49
CA TRP A 14 5.63 -8.64 -8.86
C TRP A 14 6.43 -7.72 -9.78
N GLY A 15 6.88 -8.26 -10.91
CA GLY A 15 7.67 -7.51 -11.90
C GLY A 15 9.09 -7.24 -11.37
N ASN A 16 9.60 -6.05 -11.56
CA ASN A 16 10.91 -5.59 -11.07
C ASN A 16 10.80 -4.88 -9.70
N ALA A 17 9.84 -5.27 -8.87
CA ALA A 17 9.67 -4.67 -7.56
C ALA A 17 10.89 -4.90 -6.67
N TYR A 18 11.36 -3.86 -6.00
CA TYR A 18 12.35 -3.96 -4.94
C TYR A 18 11.75 -3.44 -3.63
N ALA A 19 11.72 -4.28 -2.62
CA ALA A 19 11.17 -3.94 -1.31
C ALA A 19 12.11 -4.41 -0.20
N ASN A 20 12.52 -3.48 0.64
CA ASN A 20 13.36 -3.77 1.81
C ASN A 20 12.64 -3.27 3.07
N PHE A 21 12.22 -4.21 3.90
CA PHE A 21 11.55 -3.94 5.17
C PHE A 21 12.53 -4.16 6.31
N THR A 22 12.99 -3.06 6.91
CA THR A 22 13.83 -3.11 8.10
C THR A 22 12.93 -3.16 9.32
N ASP A 23 13.12 -4.15 10.19
CA ASP A 23 12.38 -4.35 11.46
C ASP A 23 10.85 -4.46 11.29
N CYS A 24 10.38 -4.81 10.09
CA CYS A 24 8.97 -4.95 9.78
C CYS A 24 8.67 -6.29 9.11
N ASN A 25 7.78 -7.08 9.70
CA ASN A 25 7.29 -8.32 9.09
C ASN A 25 6.20 -8.06 8.05
N VAL A 26 6.17 -8.88 7.01
CA VAL A 26 5.13 -8.85 5.99
C VAL A 26 4.07 -9.90 6.31
N VAL A 27 2.80 -9.50 6.36
CA VAL A 27 1.71 -10.39 6.76
C VAL A 27 0.52 -10.26 5.82
N SER A 28 -0.05 -11.41 5.41
CA SER A 28 -1.32 -11.49 4.65
C SER A 28 -2.36 -12.26 5.44
N ASN A 29 -3.54 -11.66 5.63
CA ASN A 29 -4.67 -12.28 6.34
C ASN A 29 -5.61 -13.10 5.44
N SER A 30 -5.36 -13.12 4.13
CA SER A 30 -6.20 -13.88 3.21
C SER A 30 -5.98 -15.39 3.37
N LEU A 31 -7.09 -16.14 3.33
CA LEU A 31 -7.10 -17.60 3.39
C LEU A 31 -6.87 -18.28 2.02
N ALA A 32 -6.70 -17.51 0.94
CA ALA A 32 -6.43 -18.06 -0.38
C ALA A 32 -5.10 -18.82 -0.41
N ASP A 33 -5.02 -19.89 -1.19
CA ASP A 33 -3.80 -20.74 -1.31
C ASP A 33 -2.60 -19.97 -1.85
N ASP A 34 -2.82 -18.86 -2.49
CA ASP A 34 -1.83 -17.94 -3.06
C ASP A 34 -1.90 -16.53 -2.48
N SER A 35 -2.31 -16.42 -1.25
CA SER A 35 -2.51 -15.18 -0.49
C SER A 35 -1.27 -14.28 -0.46
N PHE A 36 -0.08 -14.86 -0.35
CA PHE A 36 1.20 -14.16 -0.40
C PHE A 36 1.96 -14.57 -1.66
N LYS A 37 2.30 -13.60 -2.50
CA LYS A 37 3.00 -13.83 -3.78
C LYS A 37 4.27 -12.99 -3.90
N VAL A 38 5.35 -13.64 -4.33
CA VAL A 38 6.56 -12.96 -4.80
C VAL A 38 6.95 -13.57 -6.13
N GLY A 39 6.96 -12.79 -7.21
CA GLY A 39 7.21 -13.34 -8.54
C GLY A 39 7.77 -12.33 -9.54
N GLY A 40 7.98 -12.79 -10.79
CA GLY A 40 8.70 -12.01 -11.79
C GLY A 40 10.18 -11.87 -11.44
N ALA A 41 10.70 -10.66 -11.49
CA ALA A 41 12.06 -10.32 -11.04
C ALA A 41 12.02 -9.52 -9.71
N ALA A 42 10.97 -9.68 -8.91
CA ALA A 42 10.85 -9.00 -7.64
C ALA A 42 11.93 -9.48 -6.66
N ASN A 43 12.44 -8.55 -5.87
CA ASN A 43 13.41 -8.80 -4.81
C ASN A 43 12.88 -8.20 -3.50
N VAL A 44 12.58 -9.05 -2.53
CA VAL A 44 11.97 -8.67 -1.26
C VAL A 44 12.84 -9.13 -0.12
N THR A 45 13.17 -8.23 0.79
CA THR A 45 13.88 -8.51 2.03
C THR A 45 13.00 -8.10 3.21
N THR A 46 12.81 -9.01 4.18
CA THR A 46 12.01 -8.77 5.38
C THR A 46 12.49 -9.69 6.51
N PRO A 47 12.37 -9.34 7.79
CA PRO A 47 12.68 -10.25 8.88
C PRO A 47 11.90 -11.56 8.79
N CYS A 48 10.58 -11.49 8.68
CA CYS A 48 9.71 -12.65 8.50
C CYS A 48 8.54 -12.33 7.56
N ALA A 49 7.98 -13.36 6.94
CA ALA A 49 6.73 -13.28 6.19
C ALA A 49 5.74 -14.33 6.70
N SER A 50 4.47 -13.96 6.82
CA SER A 50 3.39 -14.83 7.26
C SER A 50 2.16 -14.71 6.36
N SER A 51 1.44 -15.79 6.20
CA SER A 51 0.19 -15.85 5.43
C SER A 51 -0.84 -16.71 6.19
N ALA A 52 -2.07 -16.20 6.31
CA ALA A 52 -3.16 -17.01 6.87
C ALA A 52 -3.60 -18.13 5.91
N GLY A 53 -3.42 -17.92 4.61
CA GLY A 53 -3.54 -18.94 3.58
C GLY A 53 -2.19 -19.51 3.16
N GLY A 54 -2.05 -19.76 1.86
CA GLY A 54 -0.81 -20.24 1.28
C GLY A 54 0.13 -19.12 0.80
N ALA A 55 1.26 -19.53 0.23
CA ALA A 55 2.24 -18.65 -0.37
C ALA A 55 2.75 -19.22 -1.69
N ASN A 56 2.97 -18.33 -2.67
CA ASN A 56 3.60 -18.65 -3.94
C ASN A 56 4.81 -17.72 -4.13
N VAL A 57 6.00 -18.29 -3.92
CA VAL A 57 7.27 -17.56 -4.02
C VAL A 57 8.08 -18.15 -5.17
N SER A 58 8.16 -17.43 -6.27
CA SER A 58 8.89 -17.81 -7.50
C SER A 58 10.02 -16.84 -7.86
N ALA A 59 10.30 -15.86 -6.98
CA ALA A 59 11.36 -14.87 -7.15
C ALA A 59 12.17 -14.72 -5.84
N TYR A 60 13.05 -13.72 -5.76
CA TYR A 60 13.94 -13.54 -4.62
C TYR A 60 13.19 -13.01 -3.40
N LEU A 61 13.06 -13.86 -2.39
CA LEU A 61 12.59 -13.52 -1.05
C LEU A 61 13.69 -13.85 -0.04
N THR A 62 14.22 -12.84 0.61
CA THR A 62 15.21 -12.98 1.68
C THR A 62 14.53 -12.75 3.01
N LEU A 63 14.51 -13.78 3.85
CA LEU A 63 14.04 -13.71 5.23
C LEU A 63 15.27 -13.61 6.13
N THR A 64 15.40 -12.52 6.90
CA THR A 64 16.61 -12.28 7.72
C THR A 64 16.54 -12.93 9.08
N GLU A 65 15.35 -13.26 9.59
CA GLU A 65 15.14 -13.88 10.89
C GLU A 65 14.40 -15.22 10.81
N CYS A 66 13.50 -15.39 9.82
CA CYS A 66 12.76 -16.63 9.63
C CYS A 66 13.38 -17.50 8.53
N THR A 67 13.21 -18.80 8.61
CA THR A 67 13.75 -19.75 7.62
C THR A 67 12.83 -19.99 6.42
N SER A 68 11.54 -19.70 6.58
CA SER A 68 10.51 -19.86 5.53
C SER A 68 9.33 -18.94 5.79
N VAL A 69 8.48 -18.77 4.77
CA VAL A 69 7.18 -18.11 4.96
C VAL A 69 6.32 -18.98 5.87
N ASN A 70 5.77 -18.38 6.93
CA ASN A 70 4.85 -19.05 7.85
C ASN A 70 3.44 -19.05 7.23
N VAL A 71 3.07 -20.13 6.55
CA VAL A 71 1.76 -20.33 5.93
C VAL A 71 0.74 -20.90 6.91
N HIS A 72 -0.56 -20.69 6.63
CA HIS A 72 -1.68 -21.12 7.48
C HIS A 72 -1.56 -20.62 8.93
N SER A 73 -0.95 -19.45 9.08
CA SER A 73 -0.79 -18.81 10.38
C SER A 73 -2.10 -18.11 10.80
N PRO A 74 -2.35 -17.94 12.10
CA PRO A 74 -3.49 -17.14 12.54
C PRO A 74 -3.44 -15.72 11.92
N PRO A 75 -4.59 -15.17 11.47
CA PRO A 75 -4.64 -13.81 10.96
C PRO A 75 -4.17 -12.79 12.01
N ALA A 76 -3.37 -11.85 11.58
CA ALA A 76 -2.96 -10.74 12.43
C ALA A 76 -4.12 -9.78 12.65
N GLN A 77 -4.20 -9.21 13.85
CA GLN A 77 -5.16 -8.15 14.14
C GLN A 77 -4.74 -6.86 13.41
N ASP A 78 -5.72 -6.10 12.96
CA ASP A 78 -5.49 -4.76 12.46
C ASP A 78 -5.05 -3.84 13.62
N PRO A 79 -3.81 -3.35 13.62
CA PRO A 79 -3.34 -2.47 14.69
C PRO A 79 -4.08 -1.12 14.73
N TYR A 80 -4.79 -0.78 13.65
CA TYR A 80 -5.55 0.46 13.53
C TYR A 80 -7.05 0.25 13.68
N SER A 81 -7.52 -0.95 14.07
CA SER A 81 -8.96 -1.25 14.21
C SER A 81 -9.72 -0.33 15.17
N ALA A 82 -9.03 0.26 16.14
CA ALA A 82 -9.60 1.22 17.08
C ALA A 82 -9.45 2.68 16.64
N VAL A 83 -8.74 2.95 15.54
CA VAL A 83 -8.57 4.32 15.03
C VAL A 83 -9.81 4.72 14.24
N PRO A 84 -10.51 5.81 14.62
CA PRO A 84 -11.68 6.24 13.89
C PRO A 84 -11.31 6.68 12.47
N ALA A 85 -12.21 6.43 11.51
CA ALA A 85 -12.04 6.94 10.16
C ALA A 85 -11.96 8.47 10.17
N PRO A 86 -11.10 9.08 9.36
CA PRO A 86 -11.02 10.54 9.29
C PRO A 86 -12.33 11.14 8.77
N PRO A 87 -12.64 12.40 9.12
CA PRO A 87 -13.78 13.11 8.56
C PRO A 87 -13.73 13.13 7.03
N ILE A 88 -14.83 12.73 6.38
CA ILE A 88 -14.92 12.69 4.92
C ILE A 88 -15.62 13.96 4.44
N PRO A 89 -14.98 14.83 3.64
CA PRO A 89 -15.64 15.98 3.05
C PRO A 89 -16.86 15.58 2.21
N SER A 90 -17.91 16.42 2.21
CA SER A 90 -19.16 16.14 1.49
C SER A 90 -18.99 16.27 -0.04
N SER A 91 -18.16 17.21 -0.49
CA SER A 91 -17.91 17.46 -1.91
C SER A 91 -16.61 16.86 -2.40
N CYS A 92 -16.57 16.51 -3.68
CA CYS A 92 -15.36 16.05 -4.35
C CYS A 92 -14.57 17.26 -4.90
N SER A 93 -13.26 17.16 -4.81
CA SER A 93 -12.30 18.12 -5.40
C SER A 93 -11.59 17.49 -6.59
N SER A 94 -11.02 18.32 -7.45
CA SER A 94 -10.13 17.86 -8.51
C SER A 94 -8.70 17.74 -7.98
N PHE A 95 -8.02 16.65 -8.34
CA PHE A 95 -6.59 16.48 -8.02
C PHE A 95 -5.75 17.13 -9.13
N PRO A 96 -4.72 17.93 -8.79
CA PRO A 96 -3.88 18.57 -9.80
C PRO A 96 -2.97 17.55 -10.51
N ASN A 97 -2.73 17.73 -11.81
CA ASN A 97 -1.84 16.88 -12.57
C ASN A 97 -0.35 17.11 -12.27
N SER A 98 -0.01 18.26 -11.70
CA SER A 98 1.35 18.65 -11.30
C SER A 98 1.30 19.81 -10.32
N GLY A 99 2.42 20.09 -9.64
CA GLY A 99 2.53 21.17 -8.68
C GLY A 99 2.04 20.76 -7.29
N THR A 100 1.29 21.63 -6.61
CA THR A 100 0.89 21.40 -5.22
C THR A 100 -0.55 20.93 -5.12
N ALA A 101 -0.78 19.83 -4.42
CA ALA A 101 -2.11 19.36 -4.06
C ALA A 101 -2.44 19.71 -2.60
N SER A 102 -3.70 20.00 -2.34
CA SER A 102 -4.23 20.22 -0.99
C SER A 102 -5.11 19.06 -0.54
N PRO A 103 -5.19 18.80 0.77
CA PRO A 103 -6.09 17.80 1.33
C PRO A 103 -7.54 17.96 0.87
N GLY A 104 -8.26 16.86 0.72
CA GLY A 104 -9.64 16.88 0.27
C GLY A 104 -10.16 15.50 -0.09
N LYS A 105 -11.39 15.45 -0.62
CA LYS A 105 -12.00 14.23 -1.14
C LYS A 105 -11.92 14.20 -2.66
N PHE A 106 -11.44 13.11 -3.21
CA PHE A 106 -11.27 12.87 -4.65
C PHE A 106 -12.09 11.66 -5.04
N CYS A 107 -13.05 11.84 -5.93
CA CYS A 107 -14.03 10.82 -6.30
C CYS A 107 -13.68 10.18 -7.64
N GLY A 108 -13.94 8.86 -7.75
CA GLY A 108 -13.71 8.12 -9.00
C GLY A 108 -12.25 7.81 -9.30
N GLY A 109 -11.37 8.06 -8.33
CA GLY A 109 -9.94 7.82 -8.46
C GLY A 109 -9.11 9.06 -8.77
N VAL A 110 -7.80 8.89 -8.68
CA VAL A 110 -6.78 9.92 -8.94
C VAL A 110 -5.65 9.28 -9.75
N THR A 111 -5.20 9.94 -10.81
CA THR A 111 -4.02 9.51 -11.54
C THR A 111 -2.92 10.56 -11.44
N ILE A 112 -1.78 10.19 -10.86
CA ILE A 112 -0.62 11.05 -10.71
C ILE A 112 0.40 10.65 -11.79
N GLN A 113 0.76 11.59 -12.65
CA GLN A 113 1.64 11.37 -13.81
C GLN A 113 2.95 12.15 -13.74
N ASN A 114 2.98 13.23 -12.96
CA ASN A 114 4.09 14.18 -12.90
C ASN A 114 4.57 14.37 -11.46
N THR A 115 5.35 15.43 -11.24
CA THR A 115 5.77 15.83 -9.91
C THR A 115 4.63 16.54 -9.18
N VAL A 116 4.25 15.99 -8.02
CA VAL A 116 3.22 16.57 -7.14
C VAL A 116 3.79 16.67 -5.72
N ASN A 117 3.66 17.86 -5.14
CA ASN A 117 3.95 18.10 -3.73
C ASN A 117 2.63 18.17 -2.94
N LEU A 118 2.52 17.31 -1.92
CA LEU A 118 1.31 17.20 -1.10
C LEU A 118 1.43 18.08 0.14
N ASN A 119 0.48 18.98 0.34
CA ASN A 119 0.34 19.71 1.61
C ASN A 119 -0.03 18.74 2.74
N PRO A 120 0.36 19.04 4.00
CA PRO A 120 -0.03 18.22 5.14
C PRO A 120 -1.55 18.02 5.24
N GLY A 121 -1.98 16.80 5.58
CA GLY A 121 -3.38 16.48 5.85
C GLY A 121 -3.88 15.20 5.18
N VAL A 122 -5.21 15.02 5.19
CA VAL A 122 -5.86 13.78 4.75
C VAL A 122 -6.39 13.92 3.31
N TYR A 123 -5.99 12.98 2.47
CA TYR A 123 -6.43 12.82 1.09
C TYR A 123 -7.37 11.63 1.00
N VAL A 124 -8.67 11.90 0.90
CA VAL A 124 -9.69 10.85 0.83
C VAL A 124 -9.91 10.45 -0.63
N ILE A 125 -9.57 9.22 -0.98
CA ILE A 125 -9.85 8.66 -2.32
C ILE A 125 -11.13 7.83 -2.21
N SER A 126 -12.19 8.28 -2.84
CA SER A 126 -13.53 7.68 -2.74
C SER A 126 -13.91 6.98 -4.04
N GLY A 127 -13.74 5.68 -4.06
CA GLY A 127 -13.91 4.84 -5.24
C GLY A 127 -12.77 4.98 -6.27
N GLY A 128 -12.69 4.05 -7.21
CA GLY A 128 -11.68 4.04 -8.26
C GLY A 128 -10.26 3.72 -7.76
N THR A 129 -9.25 4.19 -8.48
CA THR A 129 -7.84 3.89 -8.22
C THR A 129 -7.05 5.15 -7.90
N LEU A 130 -6.27 5.13 -6.83
CA LEU A 130 -5.13 6.03 -6.68
C LEU A 130 -3.97 5.44 -7.49
N LYS A 131 -3.84 5.90 -8.72
CA LYS A 131 -2.84 5.40 -9.66
C LYS A 131 -1.65 6.33 -9.74
N VAL A 132 -0.46 5.78 -9.52
CA VAL A 132 0.79 6.50 -9.69
C VAL A 132 1.53 5.93 -10.88
N ASN A 133 1.67 6.74 -11.93
CA ASN A 133 2.31 6.31 -13.16
C ASN A 133 3.84 6.26 -13.03
N ALA A 134 4.45 5.53 -13.96
CA ALA A 134 5.89 5.47 -14.07
C ALA A 134 6.49 6.88 -14.20
N SER A 135 7.60 7.10 -13.49
CA SER A 135 8.32 8.39 -13.40
C SER A 135 7.57 9.52 -12.68
N ALA A 136 6.40 9.27 -12.10
CA ALA A 136 5.79 10.24 -11.19
C ALA A 136 6.63 10.39 -9.92
N ASN A 137 6.73 11.64 -9.44
CA ASN A 137 7.44 11.97 -8.21
C ASN A 137 6.47 12.64 -7.23
N ILE A 138 6.28 12.04 -6.06
CA ILE A 138 5.35 12.52 -5.06
C ILE A 138 6.12 12.79 -3.78
N THR A 139 6.02 14.02 -3.30
CA THR A 139 6.66 14.45 -2.06
C THR A 139 5.61 15.05 -1.12
N GLY A 140 5.85 14.96 0.18
CA GLY A 140 4.96 15.58 1.16
C GLY A 140 5.27 15.18 2.60
N SER A 141 4.96 16.06 3.52
CA SER A 141 5.15 15.81 4.94
C SER A 141 3.81 15.90 5.68
N GLY A 142 3.58 15.01 6.64
CA GLY A 142 2.33 14.96 7.40
C GLY A 142 1.13 14.53 6.54
N VAL A 143 1.31 13.58 5.62
CA VAL A 143 0.30 13.15 4.63
C VAL A 143 -0.33 11.83 5.05
N THR A 144 -1.65 11.76 4.93
CA THR A 144 -2.42 10.53 5.08
C THR A 144 -3.30 10.31 3.86
N PHE A 145 -3.20 9.15 3.22
CA PHE A 145 -4.17 8.69 2.23
C PHE A 145 -5.22 7.78 2.90
N TYR A 146 -6.48 8.14 2.75
CA TYR A 146 -7.61 7.33 3.21
C TYR A 146 -8.41 6.83 2.00
N LEU A 147 -8.32 5.54 1.72
CA LEU A 147 -9.00 4.89 0.61
C LEU A 147 -10.33 4.32 1.11
N THR A 148 -11.43 4.65 0.43
CA THR A 148 -12.78 4.23 0.83
C THR A 148 -13.66 3.93 -0.39
N ASN A 149 -14.81 3.32 -0.20
CA ASN A 149 -15.75 2.94 -1.27
C ASN A 149 -15.09 2.08 -2.37
N GLY A 150 -14.29 1.08 -1.97
CA GLY A 150 -13.60 0.20 -2.91
C GLY A 150 -12.43 0.85 -3.65
N ALA A 151 -11.93 1.98 -3.17
CA ALA A 151 -10.71 2.57 -3.73
C ALA A 151 -9.49 1.69 -3.44
N HIS A 152 -8.55 1.63 -4.38
CA HIS A 152 -7.30 0.89 -4.23
C HIS A 152 -6.11 1.71 -4.74
N LEU A 153 -4.91 1.30 -4.33
CA LEU A 153 -3.65 1.92 -4.74
C LEU A 153 -2.98 1.08 -5.83
N GLU A 154 -2.57 1.73 -6.91
CA GLU A 154 -1.75 1.14 -7.97
C GLU A 154 -0.49 1.99 -8.17
N MET A 155 0.68 1.37 -8.04
CA MET A 155 1.98 2.01 -8.23
C MET A 155 2.70 1.35 -9.39
N ASN A 156 3.02 2.13 -10.42
CA ASN A 156 3.79 1.66 -11.56
C ASN A 156 5.30 1.83 -11.32
N GLY A 157 6.10 0.99 -11.96
CA GLY A 157 7.55 1.00 -11.81
C GLY A 157 8.19 2.37 -12.11
N ASN A 158 9.31 2.67 -11.46
CA ASN A 158 10.02 3.96 -11.49
C ASN A 158 9.24 5.18 -10.92
N SER A 159 8.12 4.96 -10.24
CA SER A 159 7.52 6.02 -9.44
C SER A 159 8.31 6.25 -8.15
N HIS A 160 8.36 7.48 -7.70
CA HIS A 160 9.06 7.85 -6.47
C HIS A 160 8.10 8.45 -5.46
N PHE A 161 8.12 7.92 -4.23
CA PHE A 161 7.38 8.43 -3.08
C PHE A 161 8.36 8.85 -1.99
N ASP A 162 8.29 10.11 -1.59
CA ASP A 162 8.97 10.64 -0.41
C ASP A 162 7.93 11.32 0.48
N LEU A 163 7.33 10.54 1.35
CA LEU A 163 6.23 10.96 2.20
C LEU A 163 6.54 10.65 3.67
N THR A 164 6.18 11.58 4.54
CA THR A 164 6.17 11.33 5.98
C THR A 164 4.75 11.36 6.53
N ALA A 165 4.48 10.53 7.53
CA ALA A 165 3.21 10.53 8.25
C ALA A 165 3.09 11.79 9.14
N PRO A 166 1.86 12.16 9.57
CA PRO A 166 1.67 13.16 10.60
C PRO A 166 2.39 12.76 11.89
N THR A 167 3.02 13.72 12.55
CA THR A 167 3.69 13.52 13.86
C THR A 167 2.74 13.72 15.04
N THR A 168 1.57 14.30 14.79
CA THR A 168 0.48 14.52 15.76
C THR A 168 -0.83 14.07 15.12
N GLY A 169 -1.62 13.32 15.84
CA GLY A 169 -2.95 12.85 15.46
C GLY A 169 -4.00 13.26 16.50
#